data_682b0e9490566edcc57aa2f0a7c0d225
#
_entry.id   682b0e9490566edcc57aa2f0a7c0d225
#
_cell.length_a   1.000
_cell.length_b   1.000
_cell.length_c   1.000
_cell.angle_alpha   90.00
_cell.angle_beta   90.00
_cell.angle_gamma   90.00
#
_symmetry.space_group_name_H-M   'P 1'
#
loop_
_entity.id
_entity.type
_entity.pdbx_description
1 polymer ?
#
loop_
_entity_poly.entity_id
_entity_poly.type
_entity_poly.pdbx_seq_one_letter_code
_entity_poly.pdbx_strand_id
1 'polypeptide(L)'
;SRCRDRYFNRSKIEGMIEQLHNYYLNKEEPNKSCLLALRSIILNQDTNITETQKWGMPCFCYKKKMFCYLWTDKKTAEPYILMVEGKYLDHPELEEGDRTRMKIFRINPNKDLPIKTIGNILQKALDLYRTGVVKLKE
;
A
#
# COMPACT_ATOMS: atom_id res chain seq x y z
N SER A 1 27.43 3.54 21.70
CA SER A 1 27.20 4.99 21.70
C SER A 1 26.01 5.33 20.79
N ARG A 2 25.43 6.49 20.99
CA ARG A 2 24.32 6.97 20.16
C ARG A 2 24.67 7.06 18.68
N CYS A 3 25.89 7.46 18.36
CA CYS A 3 26.35 7.56 16.98
C CYS A 3 26.46 6.19 16.32
N ARG A 4 26.88 5.19 17.07
CA ARG A 4 27.01 3.83 16.55
C ARG A 4 25.64 3.19 16.29
N ASP A 5 24.70 3.41 17.20
CA ASP A 5 23.33 2.89 17.06
C ASP A 5 22.63 3.55 15.88
N ARG A 6 22.82 4.86 15.70
CA ARG A 6 22.27 5.58 14.55
C ARG A 6 22.84 5.07 13.24
N TYR A 7 24.14 4.83 13.18
CA TYR A 7 24.78 4.33 11.99
C TYR A 7 24.27 2.94 11.62
N PHE A 8 24.15 2.06 12.62
CA PHE A 8 23.66 0.70 12.43
C PHE A 8 22.21 0.66 11.93
N ASN A 9 21.34 1.46 12.57
CA ASN A 9 19.94 1.56 12.14
C ASN A 9 19.80 2.20 10.76
N ARG A 10 20.64 3.17 10.48
CA ARG A 10 20.65 3.86 9.18
C ARG A 10 20.99 2.88 8.05
N SER A 11 21.99 2.04 8.24
CA SER A 11 22.38 1.03 7.25
C SER A 11 21.25 0.06 6.95
N LYS A 12 20.55 -0.39 7.98
CA LYS A 12 19.41 -1.30 7.86
C LYS A 12 18.24 -0.63 7.14
N ILE A 13 17.95 0.62 7.46
CA ILE A 13 16.90 1.41 6.82
C ILE A 13 17.25 1.67 5.36
N GLU A 14 18.50 2.00 5.06
CA GLU A 14 18.96 2.23 3.69
C GLU A 14 18.81 0.99 2.83
N GLY A 15 19.15 -0.20 3.36
CA GLY A 15 18.95 -1.47 2.68
C GLY A 15 17.49 -1.74 2.36
N MET A 16 16.59 -1.46 3.31
CA MET A 16 15.15 -1.62 3.11
C MET A 16 14.61 -0.64 2.09
N ILE A 17 15.04 0.62 2.13
CA ILE A 17 14.66 1.66 1.15
C ILE A 17 15.13 1.25 -0.23
N GLU A 18 16.34 0.73 -0.37
CA GLU A 18 16.89 0.27 -1.64
C GLU A 18 16.04 -0.86 -2.24
N GLN A 19 15.63 -1.84 -1.44
CA GLN A 19 14.77 -2.92 -1.89
C GLN A 19 13.42 -2.42 -2.37
N LEU A 20 12.80 -1.51 -1.62
CA LEU A 20 11.52 -0.91 -2.01
C LEU A 20 11.68 -0.08 -3.29
N HIS A 21 12.75 0.68 -3.38
CA HIS A 21 13.04 1.50 -4.56
C HIS A 21 13.20 0.63 -5.80
N ASN A 22 13.93 -0.49 -5.68
CA ASN A 22 14.13 -1.43 -6.77
C ASN A 22 12.84 -2.05 -7.25
N TYR A 23 11.89 -2.34 -6.35
CA TYR A 23 10.58 -2.84 -6.76
C TYR A 23 9.93 -1.92 -7.79
N TYR A 24 9.91 -0.60 -7.50
CA TYR A 24 9.28 0.38 -8.39
C TYR A 24 10.11 0.61 -9.66
N LEU A 25 11.42 0.73 -9.52
CA LEU A 25 12.31 1.02 -10.65
C LEU A 25 12.38 -0.10 -11.67
N ASN A 26 12.17 -1.34 -11.25
CA ASN A 26 12.20 -2.50 -12.13
C ASN A 26 10.92 -2.69 -12.93
N LYS A 27 9.90 -1.88 -12.68
CA LYS A 27 8.65 -1.92 -13.44
C LYS A 27 8.81 -1.11 -14.72
N GLU A 28 8.11 -1.55 -15.77
CA GLU A 28 8.04 -0.82 -17.03
C GLU A 28 6.93 0.21 -16.99
N GLU A 29 7.06 1.26 -17.82
CA GLU A 29 5.97 2.21 -17.99
C GLU A 29 4.83 1.58 -18.81
N PRO A 30 3.56 1.94 -18.55
CA PRO A 30 3.11 3.01 -17.64
C PRO A 30 2.98 2.57 -16.16
N ASN A 31 3.21 1.33 -15.87
CA ASN A 31 3.03 0.78 -14.52
C ASN A 31 3.95 1.45 -13.48
N LYS A 32 5.19 1.74 -13.84
CA LYS A 32 6.14 2.33 -12.91
C LYS A 32 5.63 3.67 -12.37
N SER A 33 5.27 4.59 -13.26
CA SER A 33 4.74 5.90 -12.85
C SER A 33 3.44 5.77 -12.07
N CYS A 34 2.57 4.85 -12.49
CA CYS A 34 1.31 4.60 -11.82
C CYS A 34 1.53 4.11 -10.38
N LEU A 35 2.39 3.12 -10.19
CA LEU A 35 2.69 2.57 -8.86
C LEU A 35 3.34 3.60 -7.95
N LEU A 36 4.25 4.42 -8.48
CA LEU A 36 4.88 5.49 -7.70
C LEU A 36 3.85 6.54 -7.27
N ALA A 37 2.91 6.87 -8.14
CA ALA A 37 1.83 7.81 -7.80
C ALA A 37 0.92 7.22 -6.72
N LEU A 38 0.55 5.95 -6.84
CA LEU A 38 -0.27 5.27 -5.83
C LEU A 38 0.45 5.22 -4.48
N ARG A 39 1.74 4.94 -4.49
CA ARG A 39 2.56 4.97 -3.28
C ARG A 39 2.46 6.32 -2.58
N SER A 40 2.63 7.40 -3.33
CA SER A 40 2.53 8.75 -2.81
C SER A 40 1.16 9.06 -2.23
N ILE A 41 0.09 8.68 -2.94
CA ILE A 41 -1.28 8.87 -2.48
C ILE A 41 -1.52 8.15 -1.16
N ILE A 42 -1.07 6.90 -1.05
CA ILE A 42 -1.26 6.10 0.17
C ILE A 42 -0.50 6.72 1.34
N LEU A 43 0.77 7.06 1.14
CA LEU A 43 1.60 7.62 2.22
C LEU A 43 1.11 8.97 2.71
N ASN A 44 0.45 9.73 1.84
CA ASN A 44 -0.08 11.05 2.19
C ASN A 44 -1.41 11.01 2.93
N GLN A 45 -2.02 9.84 3.10
CA GLN A 45 -3.32 9.74 3.78
C GLN A 45 -3.25 9.94 5.29
N ASP A 46 -2.13 9.54 5.90
CA ASP A 46 -1.97 9.66 7.35
C ASP A 46 -0.48 9.57 7.70
N THR A 47 -0.05 10.33 8.71
CA THR A 47 1.34 10.34 9.16
C THR A 47 1.77 9.03 9.83
N ASN A 48 0.81 8.22 10.25
CA ASN A 48 1.07 6.94 10.90
C ASN A 48 1.19 5.77 9.91
N ILE A 49 1.14 6.06 8.61
CA ILE A 49 1.33 5.05 7.58
C ILE A 49 2.83 4.90 7.31
N THR A 50 3.30 3.68 7.34
CA THR A 50 4.67 3.33 6.99
C THR A 50 4.69 2.29 5.90
N GLU A 51 5.70 2.33 5.06
CA GLU A 51 5.88 1.37 3.96
C GLU A 51 6.96 0.36 4.34
N THR A 52 6.70 -0.91 4.06
CA THR A 52 7.67 -1.99 4.20
C THR A 52 7.51 -2.94 3.03
N GLN A 53 8.31 -3.98 2.99
CA GLN A 53 8.21 -5.01 1.95
C GLN A 53 7.84 -6.35 2.59
N LYS A 54 6.82 -7.00 2.03
CA LYS A 54 6.44 -8.37 2.43
C LYS A 54 6.11 -9.17 1.17
N TRP A 55 6.61 -10.39 1.14
CA TRP A 55 6.39 -11.31 0.01
C TRP A 55 6.75 -10.69 -1.35
N GLY A 56 7.81 -9.84 -1.37
CA GLY A 56 8.29 -9.20 -2.58
C GLY A 56 7.45 -8.02 -3.06
N MET A 57 6.49 -7.54 -2.26
CA MET A 57 5.60 -6.44 -2.65
C MET A 57 5.60 -5.33 -1.60
N PRO A 58 5.34 -4.08 -2.01
CA PRO A 58 5.18 -2.99 -1.04
C PRO A 58 3.95 -3.22 -0.17
N CYS A 59 4.15 -3.11 1.13
CA CYS A 59 3.11 -3.25 2.14
C CYS A 59 3.02 -1.98 2.95
N PHE A 60 1.81 -1.48 3.15
CA PHE A 60 1.57 -0.25 3.90
C PHE A 60 0.87 -0.61 5.20
N CYS A 61 1.43 -0.11 6.30
CA CYS A 61 0.92 -0.39 7.65
C CYS A 61 0.45 0.90 8.31
N TYR A 62 -0.64 0.80 9.06
CA TYR A 62 -1.10 1.86 9.94
C TYR A 62 -0.75 1.46 11.37
N LYS A 63 0.12 2.23 12.01
CA LYS A 63 0.60 1.93 13.38
C LYS A 63 1.02 0.46 13.51
N LYS A 64 1.88 0.01 12.59
CA LYS A 64 2.45 -1.35 12.54
C LYS A 64 1.49 -2.45 12.11
N LYS A 65 0.21 -2.16 11.87
CA LYS A 65 -0.74 -3.15 11.37
C LYS A 65 -0.94 -2.97 9.87
N MET A 66 -0.82 -4.05 9.12
CA MET A 66 -0.99 -4.03 7.67
C MET A 66 -2.38 -3.56 7.29
N PHE A 67 -2.48 -2.65 6.30
CA PHE A 67 -3.78 -2.23 5.82
C PHE A 67 -3.93 -2.28 4.30
N CYS A 68 -2.87 -2.12 3.53
CA CYS A 68 -2.95 -2.32 2.08
C CYS A 68 -1.61 -2.71 1.46
N TYR A 69 -1.67 -3.22 0.23
CA TYR A 69 -0.52 -3.63 -0.57
C TYR A 69 -0.65 -3.04 -1.96
N LEU A 70 0.47 -2.88 -2.65
CA LEU A 70 0.52 -2.62 -4.08
C LEU A 70 1.05 -3.84 -4.81
N TRP A 71 0.35 -4.23 -5.88
CA TRP A 71 0.78 -5.35 -6.70
C TRP A 71 0.27 -5.16 -8.13
N THR A 72 0.58 -6.10 -9.00
CA THR A 72 0.08 -6.11 -10.38
C THR A 72 -0.59 -7.44 -10.68
N ASP A 73 -1.64 -7.39 -11.51
CA ASP A 73 -2.35 -8.58 -11.94
C ASP A 73 -1.45 -9.40 -12.87
N LYS A 74 -1.35 -10.70 -12.63
CA LYS A 74 -0.50 -11.59 -13.41
C LYS A 74 -0.94 -11.73 -14.85
N LYS A 75 -2.24 -11.60 -15.11
CA LYS A 75 -2.81 -11.78 -16.46
C LYS A 75 -2.82 -10.48 -17.24
N THR A 76 -3.25 -9.39 -16.62
CA THR A 76 -3.45 -8.11 -17.31
C THR A 76 -2.30 -7.14 -17.10
N ALA A 77 -1.43 -7.40 -16.13
CA ALA A 77 -0.33 -6.52 -15.68
C ALA A 77 -0.82 -5.18 -15.10
N GLU A 78 -2.12 -5.02 -14.88
CA GLU A 78 -2.66 -3.80 -14.29
C GLU A 78 -2.31 -3.71 -12.81
N PRO A 79 -1.87 -2.52 -12.34
CA PRO A 79 -1.65 -2.30 -10.91
C PRO A 79 -2.96 -2.36 -10.13
N TYR A 80 -2.87 -2.76 -8.88
CA TYR A 80 -4.03 -2.69 -7.97
C TYR A 80 -3.58 -2.43 -6.54
N ILE A 81 -4.50 -1.84 -5.77
CA ILE A 81 -4.36 -1.69 -4.33
C ILE A 81 -5.17 -2.82 -3.68
N LEU A 82 -4.48 -3.64 -2.87
CA LEU A 82 -5.16 -4.71 -2.13
C LEU A 82 -5.47 -4.20 -0.73
N MET A 83 -6.77 -4.12 -0.41
CA MET A 83 -7.24 -3.70 0.91
C MET A 83 -7.34 -4.92 1.81
N VAL A 84 -6.50 -4.97 2.86
CA VAL A 84 -6.40 -6.13 3.74
C VAL A 84 -7.72 -6.44 4.45
N GLU A 85 -8.40 -5.40 4.94
CA GLU A 85 -9.70 -5.55 5.61
C GLU A 85 -10.86 -5.15 4.69
N GLY A 86 -10.75 -5.51 3.41
CA GLY A 86 -11.73 -5.15 2.38
C GLY A 86 -13.14 -5.64 2.66
N LYS A 87 -13.30 -6.70 3.46
CA LYS A 87 -14.63 -7.22 3.80
C LYS A 87 -15.52 -6.20 4.51
N TYR A 88 -14.91 -5.20 5.17
CA TYR A 88 -15.64 -4.13 5.83
C TYR A 88 -15.92 -2.94 4.91
N LEU A 89 -15.42 -2.98 3.68
CA LEU A 89 -15.55 -1.87 2.73
C LEU A 89 -16.59 -2.24 1.69
N ASP A 90 -17.62 -1.39 1.56
CA ASP A 90 -18.68 -1.57 0.57
C ASP A 90 -18.54 -0.47 -0.48
N HIS A 91 -17.93 -0.81 -1.60
CA HIS A 91 -17.72 0.13 -2.69
C HIS A 91 -17.81 -0.62 -4.02
N PRO A 92 -18.56 -0.07 -5.00
CA PRO A 92 -18.81 -0.78 -6.26
C PRO A 92 -17.55 -1.07 -7.08
N GLU A 93 -16.48 -0.29 -6.91
CA GLU A 93 -15.23 -0.48 -7.64
C GLU A 93 -14.26 -1.43 -6.96
N LEU A 94 -14.59 -1.93 -5.77
CA LEU A 94 -13.77 -2.93 -5.09
C LEU A 94 -14.19 -4.32 -5.53
N GLU A 95 -13.18 -5.13 -5.92
CA GLU A 95 -13.39 -6.49 -6.39
C GLU A 95 -13.04 -7.49 -5.30
N GLU A 96 -13.98 -8.35 -4.95
CA GLU A 96 -13.77 -9.41 -3.97
C GLU A 96 -13.14 -10.64 -4.62
N GLY A 97 -13.64 -11.06 -5.79
CA GLY A 97 -13.20 -12.27 -6.44
C GLY A 97 -13.42 -13.48 -5.54
N ASP A 98 -12.41 -14.33 -5.42
CA ASP A 98 -12.44 -15.52 -4.57
C ASP A 98 -11.98 -15.22 -3.14
N ARG A 99 -11.78 -13.96 -2.77
CA ARG A 99 -11.27 -13.54 -1.48
C ARG A 99 -12.41 -13.43 -0.47
N THR A 100 -12.16 -13.85 0.76
CA THR A 100 -13.17 -13.75 1.83
C THR A 100 -12.96 -12.53 2.71
N ARG A 101 -11.73 -12.01 2.79
CA ARG A 101 -11.36 -10.90 3.68
C ARG A 101 -10.89 -9.67 2.90
N MET A 102 -10.15 -9.88 1.83
CA MET A 102 -9.48 -8.81 1.10
C MET A 102 -10.27 -8.42 -0.13
N LYS A 103 -10.12 -7.16 -0.55
CA LYS A 103 -10.67 -6.67 -1.82
C LYS A 103 -9.60 -5.88 -2.54
N ILE A 104 -9.68 -5.82 -3.85
CA ILE A 104 -8.73 -5.06 -4.66
C ILE A 104 -9.41 -3.90 -5.36
N PHE A 105 -8.67 -2.80 -5.50
CA PHE A 105 -9.04 -1.68 -6.34
C PHE A 105 -8.10 -1.68 -7.54
N ARG A 106 -8.62 -2.03 -8.69
CA ARG A 106 -7.86 -2.16 -9.93
C ARG A 106 -7.67 -0.80 -10.58
N ILE A 107 -6.47 -0.52 -11.07
CA ILE A 107 -6.11 0.75 -11.67
C ILE A 107 -5.78 0.54 -13.15
N ASN A 108 -6.31 1.42 -14.01
CA ASN A 108 -5.89 1.47 -15.41
C ASN A 108 -4.71 2.46 -15.51
N PRO A 109 -3.47 1.96 -15.76
CA PRO A 109 -2.29 2.82 -15.76
C PRO A 109 -2.22 3.76 -16.96
N ASN A 110 -3.09 3.58 -17.96
CA ASN A 110 -3.15 4.41 -19.15
C ASN A 110 -4.16 5.56 -19.03
N LYS A 111 -4.87 5.64 -17.92
CA LYS A 111 -5.85 6.69 -17.64
C LYS A 111 -5.44 7.50 -16.42
N ASP A 112 -6.02 8.70 -16.28
CA ASP A 112 -5.81 9.51 -15.10
C ASP A 112 -6.26 8.75 -13.86
N LEU A 113 -5.51 8.88 -12.77
CA LEU A 113 -5.83 8.21 -11.51
C LEU A 113 -7.09 8.85 -10.89
N PRO A 114 -8.06 8.04 -10.48
CA PRO A 114 -9.24 8.55 -9.76
C PRO A 114 -8.88 8.90 -8.31
N ILE A 115 -8.15 9.99 -8.12
CA ILE A 115 -7.52 10.37 -6.84
C ILE A 115 -8.56 10.49 -5.72
N LYS A 116 -9.71 11.10 -6.00
CA LYS A 116 -10.78 11.26 -5.00
C LYS A 116 -11.34 9.92 -4.55
N THR A 117 -11.61 9.04 -5.50
CA THR A 117 -12.13 7.70 -5.20
C THR A 117 -11.14 6.90 -4.39
N ILE A 118 -9.88 6.90 -4.81
CA ILE A 118 -8.80 6.21 -4.09
C ILE A 118 -8.68 6.76 -2.67
N GLY A 119 -8.65 8.09 -2.52
CA GLY A 119 -8.56 8.74 -1.22
C GLY A 119 -9.73 8.39 -0.31
N ASN A 120 -10.96 8.38 -0.85
CA ASN A 120 -12.14 8.02 -0.08
C ASN A 120 -12.08 6.58 0.43
N ILE A 121 -11.66 5.65 -0.42
CA ILE A 121 -11.53 4.23 -0.05
C ILE A 121 -10.46 4.06 1.03
N LEU A 122 -9.31 4.70 0.84
CA LEU A 122 -8.21 4.64 1.80
C LEU A 122 -8.60 5.23 3.15
N GLN A 123 -9.31 6.37 3.17
CA GLN A 123 -9.76 6.98 4.42
C GLN A 123 -10.80 6.12 5.13
N LYS A 124 -11.72 5.51 4.39
CA LYS A 124 -12.68 4.56 4.99
C LYS A 124 -11.97 3.36 5.59
N ALA A 125 -10.95 2.85 4.90
CA ALA A 125 -10.13 1.75 5.43
C ALA A 125 -9.39 2.17 6.70
N LEU A 126 -8.78 3.35 6.70
CA LEU A 126 -8.08 3.86 7.88
C LEU A 126 -9.01 4.06 9.07
N ASP A 127 -10.26 4.48 8.83
CA ASP A 127 -11.24 4.66 9.89
C ASP A 127 -11.57 3.35 10.61
N LEU A 128 -11.48 2.21 9.91
CA LEU A 128 -11.65 0.90 10.56
C LEU A 128 -10.62 0.69 11.67
N TYR A 129 -9.40 1.15 11.44
CA TYR A 129 -8.31 1.05 12.43
C TYR A 129 -8.43 2.12 13.50
N ARG A 130 -8.80 3.34 13.12
CA ARG A 130 -8.93 4.48 14.04
C ARG A 130 -10.06 4.28 15.04
N THR A 131 -11.16 3.67 14.60
CA THR A 131 -12.35 3.46 15.44
C THR A 131 -12.35 2.13 16.19
N GLY A 132 -11.36 1.27 15.94
CA GLY A 132 -11.22 0.00 16.65
C GLY A 132 -12.03 -1.15 16.05
N VAL A 133 -12.67 -0.98 14.90
CA VAL A 133 -13.29 -2.11 14.17
C VAL A 133 -12.21 -3.14 13.85
N VAL A 134 -11.06 -2.67 13.40
CA VAL A 134 -9.85 -3.50 13.28
C VAL A 134 -8.93 -3.13 14.43
N LYS A 135 -8.64 -4.09 15.28
CA LYS A 135 -7.82 -3.86 16.48
C LYS A 135 -6.35 -3.76 16.12
N LEU A 136 -5.70 -2.74 16.66
CA LEU A 136 -4.26 -2.55 16.51
C LEU A 136 -3.51 -3.42 17.51
N LYS A 137 -2.33 -3.88 17.11
CA LYS A 137 -1.42 -4.56 18.04
C LYS A 137 -0.73 -3.51 18.89
N GLU A 138 -0.75 -3.71 20.16
CA GLU A 138 0.03 -2.89 21.11
C GLU A 138 1.44 -3.42 21.25
#